data_896360a16e1f1699fdb4aad4e0514099
#
_entry.id   896360a16e1f1699fdb4aad4e0514099
#
_cell.length_a   1.000
_cell.length_b   1.000
_cell.length_c   1.000
_cell.angle_alpha   90.00
_cell.angle_beta   90.00
_cell.angle_gamma   90.00
#
_symmetry.space_group_name_H-M   'P 1'
#
loop_
_entity.id
_entity.type
_entity.pdbx_description
1 polymer ?
#
loop_
_entity_poly.entity_id
_entity_poly.type
_entity_poly.pdbx_seq_one_letter_code
_entity_poly.pdbx_strand_id
1 'polypeptide(L)'
;MLSAIPAAHMEFYENLQNYYVMAPYLCVHAGIHPQKSLQEQTEAELFWIRNKFIYSSHPLPYTILFGHTPQTDAFFDLPYKIGLDTGLVYGNKLTCLETEERILYQITRGKNTIKQIPIHEKWESSPRLTMP
;
A
#
# COMPACT_ATOMS: atom_id res chain seq x y z
N MET A 1 -14.52 28.51 -1.31
CA MET A 1 -13.66 27.57 -0.57
C MET A 1 -12.32 27.32 -1.26
N LEU A 2 -12.27 27.16 -2.58
CA LEU A 2 -10.99 26.94 -3.33
C LEU A 2 -10.02 28.12 -3.23
N SER A 3 -10.50 29.36 -3.05
CA SER A 3 -9.65 30.55 -2.92
C SER A 3 -8.79 30.59 -1.63
N ALA A 4 -9.02 29.69 -0.69
CA ALA A 4 -8.24 29.58 0.55
C ALA A 4 -7.05 28.61 0.45
N ILE A 5 -6.92 27.89 -0.66
CA ILE A 5 -5.82 26.95 -0.88
C ILE A 5 -4.70 27.66 -1.66
N PRO A 6 -3.46 27.70 -1.15
CA PRO A 6 -2.33 28.28 -1.87
C PRO A 6 -2.15 27.62 -3.25
N ALA A 7 -1.77 28.42 -4.27
CA ALA A 7 -1.57 27.94 -5.64
C ALA A 7 -0.57 26.75 -5.72
N ALA A 8 0.52 26.79 -4.96
CA ALA A 8 1.49 25.71 -4.90
C ALA A 8 0.89 24.37 -4.38
N HIS A 9 -0.10 24.43 -3.49
CA HIS A 9 -0.80 23.24 -3.03
C HIS A 9 -1.76 22.73 -4.10
N MET A 10 -2.42 23.61 -4.85
CA MET A 10 -3.27 23.19 -5.97
C MET A 10 -2.45 22.49 -7.05
N GLU A 11 -1.31 23.08 -7.44
CA GLU A 11 -0.38 22.47 -8.38
C GLU A 11 0.10 21.09 -7.93
N PHE A 12 0.40 20.92 -6.65
CA PHE A 12 0.75 19.61 -6.07
C PHE A 12 -0.38 18.59 -6.27
N TYR A 13 -1.63 18.95 -5.95
CA TYR A 13 -2.77 18.05 -6.13
C TYR A 13 -3.04 17.69 -7.59
N GLU A 14 -2.91 18.65 -8.50
CA GLU A 14 -3.12 18.44 -9.93
C GLU A 14 -2.08 17.51 -10.56
N ASN A 15 -0.87 17.43 -9.96
CA ASN A 15 0.22 16.60 -10.44
C ASN A 15 0.31 15.23 -9.72
N LEU A 16 -0.62 14.88 -8.81
CA LEU A 16 -0.66 13.58 -8.18
C LEU A 16 -0.91 12.47 -9.21
N GLN A 17 -0.21 11.37 -9.03
CA GLN A 17 -0.35 10.19 -9.88
C GLN A 17 -1.33 9.19 -9.27
N ASN A 18 -2.04 8.46 -10.11
CA ASN A 18 -3.00 7.45 -9.68
C ASN A 18 -2.32 6.21 -9.07
N TYR A 19 -1.10 5.92 -9.48
CA TYR A 19 -0.23 4.87 -8.95
C TYR A 19 1.23 5.18 -9.27
N TYR A 20 2.15 4.49 -8.60
CA TYR A 20 3.58 4.62 -8.86
C TYR A 20 4.25 3.25 -8.94
N VAL A 21 4.97 2.99 -10.04
CA VAL A 21 5.73 1.76 -10.24
C VAL A 21 7.17 1.96 -9.80
N MET A 22 7.61 1.16 -8.85
CA MET A 22 9.02 0.99 -8.47
C MET A 22 9.32 -0.50 -8.33
N ALA A 23 9.61 -1.17 -9.45
CA ALA A 23 9.76 -2.61 -9.51
C ALA A 23 10.68 -3.16 -8.40
N PRO A 24 10.31 -4.26 -7.71
CA PRO A 24 9.17 -5.15 -7.99
C PRO A 24 7.82 -4.70 -7.38
N TYR A 25 7.71 -3.46 -6.92
CA TYR A 25 6.52 -2.95 -6.25
C TYR A 25 5.71 -2.02 -7.16
N LEU A 26 4.42 -1.96 -6.88
CA LEU A 26 3.49 -0.96 -7.40
C LEU A 26 2.73 -0.34 -6.23
N CYS A 27 2.85 0.97 -6.06
CA CYS A 27 2.18 1.73 -5.01
C CYS A 27 0.86 2.29 -5.53
N VAL A 28 -0.22 2.10 -4.79
CA VAL A 28 -1.55 2.60 -5.12
C VAL A 28 -2.33 2.89 -3.83
N HIS A 29 -3.32 3.79 -3.88
CA HIS A 29 -4.06 4.15 -2.69
C HIS A 29 -4.86 2.99 -2.10
N ALA A 30 -5.80 2.40 -2.86
CA ALA A 30 -6.71 1.38 -2.34
C ALA A 30 -6.43 -0.04 -2.85
N GLY A 31 -5.92 -0.18 -4.06
CA GLY A 31 -5.68 -1.47 -4.72
C GLY A 31 -5.96 -1.43 -6.20
N ILE A 32 -6.14 -2.62 -6.78
CA ILE A 32 -6.42 -2.81 -8.21
C ILE A 32 -7.60 -3.77 -8.39
N HIS A 33 -8.28 -3.68 -9.52
CA HIS A 33 -9.18 -4.74 -9.95
C HIS A 33 -8.36 -5.97 -10.38
N PRO A 34 -8.54 -7.16 -9.75
CA PRO A 34 -7.60 -8.27 -9.88
C PRO A 34 -7.59 -8.93 -11.27
N GLN A 35 -8.60 -8.69 -12.10
CA GLN A 35 -8.74 -9.30 -13.43
C GLN A 35 -8.42 -8.34 -14.59
N LYS A 36 -7.96 -7.13 -14.29
CA LYS A 36 -7.64 -6.11 -15.30
C LYS A 36 -6.14 -5.89 -15.39
N SER A 37 -5.67 -5.55 -16.59
CA SER A 37 -4.32 -5.00 -16.76
C SER A 37 -4.20 -3.63 -16.07
N LEU A 38 -2.98 -3.16 -15.88
CA LEU A 38 -2.75 -1.86 -15.23
C LEU A 38 -3.38 -0.70 -16.01
N GLN A 39 -3.38 -0.78 -17.34
CA GLN A 39 -3.93 0.23 -18.24
C GLN A 39 -5.47 0.27 -18.23
N GLU A 40 -6.12 -0.82 -17.84
CA GLU A 40 -7.59 -0.92 -17.78
C GLU A 40 -8.17 -0.52 -16.42
N GLN A 41 -7.32 -0.24 -15.44
CA GLN A 41 -7.76 0.19 -14.10
C GLN A 41 -8.43 1.56 -14.18
N THR A 42 -9.56 1.71 -13.50
CA THR A 42 -10.25 2.99 -13.36
C THR A 42 -9.82 3.70 -12.07
N GLU A 43 -9.96 5.01 -12.00
CA GLU A 43 -9.72 5.78 -10.78
C GLU A 43 -10.60 5.29 -9.62
N ALA A 44 -11.86 4.93 -9.89
CA ALA A 44 -12.75 4.38 -8.87
C ALA A 44 -12.20 3.08 -8.27
N GLU A 45 -11.56 2.22 -9.08
CA GLU A 45 -10.92 1.00 -8.60
C GLU A 45 -9.65 1.33 -7.80
N LEU A 46 -8.77 2.17 -8.35
CA LEU A 46 -7.50 2.52 -7.72
C LEU A 46 -7.68 3.23 -6.36
N PHE A 47 -8.78 3.98 -6.18
CA PHE A 47 -8.99 4.82 -5.00
C PHE A 47 -9.98 4.25 -3.98
N TRP A 48 -10.88 3.32 -4.40
CA TRP A 48 -11.99 2.89 -3.55
C TRP A 48 -12.17 1.38 -3.41
N ILE A 49 -11.44 0.55 -4.16
CA ILE A 49 -11.59 -0.91 -4.09
C ILE A 49 -11.24 -1.43 -2.69
N ARG A 50 -11.94 -2.45 -2.23
CA ARG A 50 -11.72 -3.09 -0.92
C ARG A 50 -11.67 -4.61 -1.07
N ASN A 51 -12.66 -5.30 -0.56
CA ASN A 51 -12.72 -6.77 -0.42
C ASN A 51 -12.41 -7.52 -1.73
N LYS A 52 -12.87 -7.00 -2.86
CA LYS A 52 -12.59 -7.61 -4.17
C LYS A 52 -11.09 -7.71 -4.47
N PHE A 53 -10.31 -6.75 -4.03
CA PHE A 53 -8.86 -6.78 -4.15
C PHE A 53 -8.20 -7.57 -3.01
N ILE A 54 -8.64 -7.35 -1.78
CA ILE A 54 -7.98 -7.94 -0.59
C ILE A 54 -8.02 -9.46 -0.63
N TYR A 55 -9.15 -10.05 -1.02
CA TYR A 55 -9.35 -11.50 -1.03
C TYR A 55 -9.03 -12.18 -2.36
N SER A 56 -8.42 -11.49 -3.32
CA SER A 56 -8.08 -12.04 -4.63
C SER A 56 -6.60 -11.92 -4.93
N SER A 57 -6.02 -12.92 -5.58
CA SER A 57 -4.73 -12.80 -6.26
C SER A 57 -4.87 -12.01 -7.58
N HIS A 58 -3.77 -11.59 -8.16
CA HIS A 58 -3.73 -10.90 -9.46
C HIS A 58 -2.53 -11.37 -10.30
N PRO A 59 -2.60 -11.23 -11.64
CA PRO A 59 -1.54 -11.69 -12.55
C PRO A 59 -0.43 -10.67 -12.78
N LEU A 60 -0.53 -9.44 -12.25
CA LEU A 60 0.48 -8.41 -12.48
C LEU A 60 1.84 -8.81 -11.86
N PRO A 61 2.97 -8.45 -12.49
CA PRO A 61 4.31 -8.84 -12.05
C PRO A 61 4.82 -7.97 -10.88
N TYR A 62 3.93 -7.43 -10.06
CA TYR A 62 4.25 -6.54 -8.94
C TYR A 62 3.68 -7.06 -7.63
N THR A 63 4.36 -6.75 -6.53
CA THR A 63 3.74 -6.75 -5.21
C THR A 63 3.07 -5.39 -4.98
N ILE A 64 1.76 -5.38 -4.80
CA ILE A 64 0.98 -4.15 -4.65
C ILE A 64 1.11 -3.64 -3.22
N LEU A 65 1.64 -2.42 -3.05
CA LEU A 65 1.64 -1.70 -1.78
C LEU A 65 0.42 -0.79 -1.73
N PHE A 66 -0.43 -0.95 -0.72
CA PHE A 66 -1.72 -0.25 -0.64
C PHE A 66 -2.14 0.12 0.77
N GLY A 67 -3.12 1.02 0.87
CA GLY A 67 -3.78 1.44 2.10
C GLY A 67 -5.30 1.38 2.00
N HIS A 68 -5.99 2.44 2.47
CA HIS A 68 -7.44 2.67 2.35
C HIS A 68 -8.35 1.71 3.12
N THR A 69 -8.00 0.45 3.22
CA THR A 69 -8.77 -0.54 4.01
C THR A 69 -8.00 -0.86 5.27
N PRO A 70 -8.35 -0.21 6.41
CA PRO A 70 -7.59 -0.33 7.65
C PRO A 70 -7.55 -1.76 8.17
N GLN A 71 -6.39 -2.17 8.61
CA GLN A 71 -6.13 -3.43 9.30
C GLN A 71 -5.58 -3.16 10.71
N THR A 72 -5.68 -4.13 11.59
CA THR A 72 -5.10 -4.00 12.94
C THR A 72 -3.57 -3.94 12.89
N ASP A 73 -2.98 -4.67 11.95
CA ASP A 73 -1.54 -4.67 11.67
C ASP A 73 -1.30 -4.68 10.15
N ALA A 74 -0.04 -4.51 9.73
CA ALA A 74 0.32 -4.63 8.32
C ALA A 74 -0.15 -5.98 7.76
N PHE A 75 -0.81 -5.93 6.63
CA PHE A 75 -1.39 -7.09 5.96
C PHE A 75 -0.42 -7.64 4.92
N PHE A 76 -0.19 -8.93 4.92
CA PHE A 76 0.70 -9.60 3.97
C PHE A 76 -0.02 -10.74 3.26
N ASP A 77 -0.04 -10.66 1.93
CA ASP A 77 -0.46 -11.73 1.02
C ASP A 77 0.56 -11.83 -0.13
N LEU A 78 1.75 -12.26 0.23
CA LEU A 78 2.88 -12.33 -0.72
C LEU A 78 2.75 -13.51 -1.68
N PRO A 79 3.17 -13.34 -2.91
CA PRO A 79 3.86 -12.19 -3.51
C PRO A 79 2.94 -11.09 -4.06
N TYR A 80 1.65 -11.15 -3.79
CA TYR A 80 0.65 -10.31 -4.45
C TYR A 80 0.58 -8.90 -3.87
N LYS A 81 0.51 -8.77 -2.54
CA LYS A 81 0.21 -7.47 -1.94
C LYS A 81 0.67 -7.33 -0.49
N ILE A 82 0.86 -6.07 -0.08
CA ILE A 82 1.12 -5.65 1.30
C ILE A 82 0.24 -4.44 1.60
N GLY A 83 -0.62 -4.55 2.63
CA GLY A 83 -1.44 -3.46 3.13
C GLY A 83 -0.76 -2.74 4.29
N LEU A 84 -0.62 -1.42 4.17
CA LEU A 84 0.11 -0.58 5.12
C LEU A 84 -0.78 0.35 5.95
N ASP A 85 -2.09 0.41 5.65
CA ASP A 85 -3.02 1.18 6.46
C ASP A 85 -3.35 0.41 7.74
N THR A 86 -2.76 0.86 8.83
CA THR A 86 -2.95 0.28 10.16
C THR A 86 -3.82 1.15 11.06
N GLY A 87 -4.67 1.99 10.46
CA GLY A 87 -5.76 2.68 11.16
C GLY A 87 -5.34 3.79 12.12
N LEU A 88 -4.28 4.55 11.81
CA LEU A 88 -3.84 5.67 12.67
C LEU A 88 -4.98 6.65 12.95
N VAL A 89 -5.79 6.99 11.95
CA VAL A 89 -6.93 7.92 12.09
C VAL A 89 -7.98 7.40 13.08
N TYR A 90 -8.11 6.10 13.21
CA TYR A 90 -9.01 5.43 14.17
C TYR A 90 -8.36 5.14 15.53
N GLY A 91 -7.17 5.67 15.79
CA GLY A 91 -6.52 5.57 17.08
C GLY A 91 -5.49 4.44 17.23
N ASN A 92 -5.18 3.73 16.15
CA ASN A 92 -4.20 2.66 16.17
C ASN A 92 -2.77 3.21 15.86
N LYS A 93 -2.13 2.83 14.79
CA LYS A 93 -0.72 3.14 14.50
C LYS A 93 -0.51 3.56 13.06
N LEU A 94 0.57 4.31 12.82
CA LEU A 94 1.12 4.57 11.50
C LEU A 94 2.16 3.51 11.18
N THR A 95 2.11 2.98 9.97
CA THR A 95 3.05 1.98 9.47
C THR A 95 3.75 2.49 8.22
N CYS A 96 5.06 2.35 8.18
CA CYS A 96 5.90 2.61 7.02
C CYS A 96 6.71 1.35 6.69
N LEU A 97 6.81 1.02 5.42
CA LEU A 97 7.64 -0.07 4.92
C LEU A 97 8.89 0.50 4.24
N GLU A 98 10.05 0.14 4.75
CA GLU A 98 11.31 0.27 4.05
C GLU A 98 11.48 -0.99 3.18
N THR A 99 11.64 -0.80 1.86
CA THR A 99 11.49 -1.89 0.89
C THR A 99 12.80 -2.63 0.58
N GLU A 100 13.96 -2.01 0.77
CA GLU A 100 15.27 -2.61 0.49
C GLU A 100 15.66 -3.58 1.62
N GLU A 101 15.68 -3.07 2.84
CA GLU A 101 16.02 -3.85 4.04
C GLU A 101 14.83 -4.63 4.60
N ARG A 102 13.63 -4.44 4.03
CA ARG A 102 12.38 -5.12 4.46
C ARG A 102 12.12 -4.94 5.96
N ILE A 103 12.03 -3.69 6.37
CA ILE A 103 11.75 -3.29 7.75
C ILE A 103 10.43 -2.53 7.81
N LEU A 104 9.55 -2.91 8.73
CA LEU A 104 8.42 -2.08 9.11
C LEU A 104 8.85 -1.13 10.24
N TYR A 105 8.50 0.14 10.07
CA TYR A 105 8.55 1.15 11.12
C TYR A 105 7.13 1.45 11.54
N GLN A 106 6.85 1.31 12.83
CA GLN A 106 5.49 1.54 13.37
C GLN A 106 5.54 2.48 14.57
N ILE A 107 4.64 3.47 14.58
CA ILE A 107 4.40 4.34 15.73
C ILE A 107 2.93 4.27 16.11
N THR A 108 2.66 3.93 17.37
CA THR A 108 1.30 3.90 17.91
C THR A 108 0.84 5.32 18.24
N ARG A 109 -0.41 5.65 17.93
CA ARG A 109 -0.98 6.97 18.26
C ARG A 109 -0.80 7.30 19.74
N GLY A 110 -0.30 8.50 20.02
CA GLY A 110 -0.01 8.97 21.38
C GLY A 110 1.27 8.41 22.00
N LYS A 111 2.09 7.67 21.25
CA LYS A 111 3.42 7.21 21.68
C LYS A 111 4.52 7.95 20.90
N ASN A 112 5.69 8.05 21.51
CA ASN A 112 6.88 8.67 20.89
C ASN A 112 7.95 7.64 20.52
N THR A 113 7.66 6.34 20.69
CA THR A 113 8.60 5.25 20.41
C THR A 113 8.25 4.60 19.07
N ILE A 114 9.22 4.52 18.17
CA ILE A 114 9.11 3.82 16.90
C ILE A 114 9.57 2.38 17.11
N LYS A 115 8.74 1.42 16.70
CA LYS A 115 9.13 0.01 16.59
C LYS A 115 9.70 -0.25 15.21
N GLN A 116 10.82 -0.97 15.16
CA GLN A 116 11.42 -1.50 13.94
C GLN A 116 11.22 -3.03 13.93
N ILE A 117 10.62 -3.54 12.87
CA ILE A 117 10.23 -4.94 12.76
C ILE A 117 10.81 -5.48 11.45
N PRO A 118 11.89 -6.28 11.49
CA PRO A 118 12.37 -7.00 10.31
C PRO A 118 11.30 -7.98 9.80
N ILE A 119 11.10 -8.04 8.48
CA ILE A 119 10.05 -8.85 7.88
C ILE A 119 10.57 -9.75 6.73
N HIS A 120 11.87 -10.04 6.67
CA HIS A 120 12.48 -10.92 5.64
C HIS A 120 11.79 -12.29 5.56
N GLU A 121 11.47 -12.88 6.72
CA GLU A 121 10.83 -14.19 6.83
C GLU A 121 9.53 -14.30 6.03
N LYS A 122 8.82 -13.18 5.82
CA LYS A 122 7.58 -13.17 5.06
C LYS A 122 7.80 -13.46 3.58
N TRP A 123 8.97 -13.11 3.03
CA TRP A 123 9.34 -13.46 1.66
C TRP A 123 9.85 -14.90 1.53
N GLU A 124 10.57 -15.38 2.52
CA GLU A 124 11.11 -16.76 2.53
C GLU A 124 10.00 -17.81 2.56
N SER A 125 8.89 -17.51 3.20
CA SER A 125 7.72 -18.39 3.29
C SER A 125 6.76 -18.29 2.11
N SER A 126 7.03 -17.43 1.10
CA SER A 126 6.14 -17.24 -0.06
C SER A 126 6.38 -18.30 -1.14
N PRO A 127 5.36 -19.05 -1.58
CA PRO A 127 5.50 -20.17 -2.52
C PRO A 127 6.05 -19.82 -3.91
N ARG A 128 5.95 -18.56 -4.34
CA ARG A 128 6.41 -18.12 -5.68
C ARG A 128 7.88 -17.70 -5.73
N LEU A 129 8.51 -17.40 -4.60
CA LEU A 129 9.90 -16.98 -4.53
C LEU A 129 10.88 -18.15 -4.45
N THR A 130 10.36 -19.37 -4.30
CA THR A 130 11.14 -20.63 -4.20
C THR A 130 11.15 -21.44 -5.51
N MET A 131 10.54 -20.94 -6.58
CA MET A 131 10.64 -21.59 -7.91
C MET A 131 11.83 -21.00 -8.69
N PRO A 132 12.73 -21.88 -9.22
CA PRO A 132 13.85 -21.46 -10.04
C PRO A 132 13.42 -20.87 -11.38
#